data_55b3cde9f2f0104cda986101f658cd9f
#
_entry.id   55b3cde9f2f0104cda986101f658cd9f
#
_cell.length_a   1.000
_cell.length_b   1.000
_cell.length_c   1.000
_cell.angle_alpha   90.00
_cell.angle_beta   90.00
_cell.angle_gamma   90.00
#
_symmetry.space_group_name_H-M   'P 1'
#
loop_
_entity.id
_entity.type
_entity.pdbx_description
1 polymer ?
#
loop_
_entity_poly.entity_id
_entity_poly.type
_entity_poly.pdbx_seq_one_letter_code
_entity_poly.pdbx_strand_id
1 'polypeptide(L)'
;MLFSENQQFILFSDTGVLTPATTTVRTLSNYEMDDKIHPVDVGTYINFVSKTPGYSRVFSMLTRGQQENPQVLDISRVVKEWISPDIDSMIASPQNSLIALSGQSLNEVFLYRFYNDGEKNLMEAWVSWLMPGNVQFLATDSDDMYAVTKQGNQFTLLKAALSQSPEQAIIVNNEGEKVNPAVDLYKNIASTAVVYDSTNNRTKCYIPYNDATSLTPIIVVKGDTSGGTFVESGFTITPERGSDTNGPNSPATETFFIIPNKNLTASGEDPLNVAGDVIVGYKYNFDVELPRTFYRPDNKITDFTASLTIARMKFAIGLSGMMSFKVKQKGRHPYGVEFTGDGSTTAFTYNKRDLDFVDRSDVKVTVNGVNETAFTFTNDTTIVFTTAPANNAVIKFFIDEWFDIQPVVDANQYLANDVPLNNDTVFTIPIHQRTENFRIKMFNNSPFPVAVNAMMWEGQYAPRFYKRSIS
;
A
#
# COMPACT_ATOMS: atom_id res chain seq x y z
N MET A 1 23.78 14.20 22.77
CA MET A 1 23.72 12.84 23.28
C MET A 1 24.73 11.96 22.58
N LEU A 2 25.22 10.90 23.23
CA LEU A 2 26.04 9.87 22.63
C LEU A 2 25.31 8.53 22.74
N PHE A 3 25.37 7.76 21.69
CA PHE A 3 24.78 6.42 21.59
C PHE A 3 25.93 5.42 21.41
N SER A 4 25.89 4.34 22.16
CA SER A 4 26.72 3.16 21.97
C SER A 4 25.86 1.92 21.82
N GLU A 5 26.44 0.79 21.45
CA GLU A 5 25.71 -0.48 21.26
C GLU A 5 24.78 -0.85 22.42
N ASN A 6 25.20 -0.56 23.69
CA ASN A 6 24.49 -1.04 24.87
C ASN A 6 24.00 0.07 25.79
N GLN A 7 24.38 1.32 25.54
CA GLN A 7 24.10 2.43 26.44
C GLN A 7 23.97 3.76 25.72
N GLN A 8 23.13 4.63 26.25
CA GLN A 8 22.99 6.01 25.84
C GLN A 8 23.50 6.95 26.93
N PHE A 9 24.22 7.99 26.51
CA PHE A 9 24.84 8.95 27.41
C PHE A 9 24.45 10.40 27.05
N ILE A 10 24.42 11.24 28.08
CA ILE A 10 24.38 12.68 27.90
C ILE A 10 25.73 13.29 28.30
N LEU A 11 26.21 14.20 27.45
CA LEU A 11 27.27 15.12 27.81
C LEU A 11 26.63 16.45 28.18
N PHE A 12 27.00 16.98 29.33
CA PHE A 12 26.55 18.30 29.74
C PHE A 12 27.64 19.01 30.55
N SER A 13 27.52 20.31 30.71
CA SER A 13 28.36 21.12 31.52
C SER A 13 27.49 22.07 32.35
N ASP A 14 27.77 22.15 33.65
CA ASP A 14 27.06 23.02 34.58
C ASP A 14 27.31 24.50 34.27
N THR A 15 28.41 24.82 33.55
CA THR A 15 28.79 26.18 33.16
C THR A 15 28.24 26.59 31.78
N GLY A 16 27.52 25.71 31.10
CA GLY A 16 27.03 25.93 29.73
C GLY A 16 28.08 25.85 28.63
N VAL A 17 29.37 25.72 28.98
CA VAL A 17 30.47 25.58 28.05
C VAL A 17 31.12 24.19 28.22
N LEU A 18 31.14 23.42 27.15
CA LEU A 18 31.77 22.10 27.13
C LEU A 18 33.28 22.24 26.96
N THR A 19 34.02 22.01 28.02
CA THR A 19 35.49 21.89 28.03
C THR A 19 35.89 20.56 28.64
N PRO A 20 37.11 20.04 28.38
CA PRO A 20 37.55 18.79 28.99
C PRO A 20 37.48 18.79 30.54
N ALA A 21 37.58 19.95 31.18
CA ALA A 21 37.52 20.13 32.63
C ALA A 21 36.09 20.26 33.18
N THR A 22 35.12 20.70 32.36
CA THR A 22 33.73 20.96 32.80
C THR A 22 32.72 19.99 32.26
N THR A 23 33.16 19.07 31.38
CA THR A 23 32.25 18.10 30.74
C THR A 23 31.99 16.93 31.69
N THR A 24 30.72 16.70 31.99
CA THR A 24 30.24 15.53 32.72
C THR A 24 29.51 14.59 31.76
N VAL A 25 29.82 13.29 31.88
CA VAL A 25 29.16 12.22 31.13
C VAL A 25 28.28 11.41 32.08
N ARG A 26 27.01 11.30 31.77
CA ARG A 26 26.07 10.49 32.56
C ARG A 26 25.37 9.48 31.67
N THR A 27 25.24 8.24 32.13
CA THR A 27 24.39 7.22 31.47
C THR A 27 22.93 7.61 31.63
N LEU A 28 22.20 7.60 30.52
CA LEU A 28 20.77 7.88 30.47
C LEU A 28 19.93 6.62 30.46
N SER A 29 20.33 5.63 29.66
CA SER A 29 19.60 4.36 29.51
C SER A 29 20.55 3.25 29.06
N ASN A 30 20.11 2.00 29.24
CA ASN A 30 20.87 0.79 28.92
C ASN A 30 20.09 -0.04 27.86
N TYR A 31 19.67 0.57 26.75
CA TYR A 31 19.05 -0.12 25.64
C TYR A 31 20.10 -0.49 24.60
N GLU A 32 19.97 -1.68 24.03
CA GLU A 32 20.77 -2.10 22.90
C GLU A 32 20.43 -1.28 21.67
N MET A 33 21.42 -0.88 20.89
CA MET A 33 21.29 -0.15 19.65
C MET A 33 22.21 -0.75 18.59
N ASP A 34 21.75 -0.79 17.35
CA ASP A 34 22.62 -1.08 16.19
C ASP A 34 23.47 0.15 15.87
N ASP A 35 24.79 0.05 16.04
CA ASP A 35 25.75 1.12 15.82
C ASP A 35 25.91 1.53 14.36
N LYS A 36 25.44 0.70 13.42
CA LYS A 36 25.48 0.97 11.98
C LYS A 36 24.36 1.91 11.54
N ILE A 37 23.29 2.02 12.33
CA ILE A 37 22.12 2.85 12.03
C ILE A 37 22.15 4.10 12.89
N HIS A 38 22.34 5.25 12.26
CA HIS A 38 22.37 6.51 12.99
C HIS A 38 21.01 6.83 13.62
N PRO A 39 20.97 7.22 14.91
CA PRO A 39 19.76 7.75 15.53
C PRO A 39 19.25 8.97 14.79
N VAL A 40 17.93 9.13 14.71
CA VAL A 40 17.28 10.28 14.05
C VAL A 40 16.49 11.09 15.05
N ASP A 41 16.54 12.40 14.88
CA ASP A 41 15.80 13.37 15.68
C ASP A 41 14.50 13.76 14.95
N VAL A 42 13.38 13.66 15.67
CA VAL A 42 12.07 14.10 15.19
C VAL A 42 11.51 15.27 16.03
N GLY A 43 12.40 16.07 16.59
CA GLY A 43 12.10 17.23 17.42
C GLY A 43 12.08 16.90 18.90
N THR A 44 11.02 16.34 19.43
CA THR A 44 10.91 16.01 20.87
C THR A 44 11.52 14.67 21.21
N TYR A 45 11.65 13.77 20.24
CA TYR A 45 12.10 12.40 20.41
C TYR A 45 13.32 12.11 19.55
N ILE A 46 14.24 11.33 20.11
CA ILE A 46 15.33 10.70 19.36
C ILE A 46 14.98 9.24 19.17
N ASN A 47 14.99 8.77 17.91
CA ASN A 47 14.67 7.39 17.60
C ASN A 47 15.94 6.64 17.21
N PHE A 48 16.00 5.38 17.63
CA PHE A 48 17.12 4.48 17.35
C PHE A 48 16.63 3.05 17.14
N VAL A 49 17.42 2.26 16.42
CA VAL A 49 17.08 0.88 16.06
C VAL A 49 17.88 -0.09 16.93
N SER A 50 17.21 -1.14 17.39
CA SER A 50 17.84 -2.29 18.02
C SER A 50 17.51 -3.54 17.21
N LYS A 51 18.52 -4.33 16.88
CA LYS A 51 18.36 -5.58 16.12
C LYS A 51 18.28 -6.79 17.02
N THR A 52 17.38 -7.67 16.69
CA THR A 52 17.31 -9.05 17.18
C THR A 52 17.54 -10.02 16.02
N PRO A 53 17.89 -11.29 16.25
CA PRO A 53 18.17 -12.22 15.15
C PRO A 53 17.04 -12.41 14.12
N GLY A 54 15.79 -12.13 14.48
CA GLY A 54 14.63 -12.35 13.61
C GLY A 54 13.93 -11.07 13.13
N TYR A 55 14.16 -9.93 13.78
CA TYR A 55 13.48 -8.66 13.48
C TYR A 55 14.20 -7.46 14.10
N SER A 56 13.85 -6.27 13.64
CA SER A 56 14.31 -5.00 14.23
C SER A 56 13.24 -4.38 15.11
N ARG A 57 13.69 -3.64 16.13
CA ARG A 57 12.86 -2.79 17.01
C ARG A 57 13.24 -1.34 16.83
N VAL A 58 12.27 -0.46 16.93
CA VAL A 58 12.50 0.97 16.92
C VAL A 58 12.09 1.56 18.26
N PHE A 59 13.04 2.19 18.91
CA PHE A 59 12.84 2.86 20.18
C PHE A 59 12.76 4.36 19.98
N SER A 60 11.87 4.99 20.70
CA SER A 60 11.72 6.43 20.79
C SER A 60 12.08 6.88 22.20
N MET A 61 13.08 7.76 22.30
CA MET A 61 13.56 8.29 23.56
C MET A 61 13.13 9.75 23.68
N LEU A 62 12.28 10.06 24.67
CA LEU A 62 11.88 11.40 25.02
C LEU A 62 13.00 12.07 25.82
N THR A 63 13.54 13.16 25.31
CA THR A 63 14.53 13.97 26.01
C THR A 63 13.83 14.98 26.90
N ARG A 64 13.77 14.70 28.19
CA ARG A 64 13.39 15.67 29.21
C ARG A 64 14.66 16.30 29.79
N GLY A 65 14.52 17.43 30.42
CA GLY A 65 15.66 18.27 30.89
C GLY A 65 16.84 17.50 31.52
N GLN A 66 17.95 18.16 31.72
CA GLN A 66 19.25 17.57 32.06
C GLN A 66 19.27 16.65 33.31
N GLN A 67 18.27 16.75 34.18
CA GLN A 67 18.24 16.02 35.46
C GLN A 67 17.30 14.79 35.46
N GLU A 68 16.43 14.60 34.48
CA GLU A 68 15.47 13.49 34.42
C GLU A 68 16.01 12.32 33.58
N ASN A 69 15.69 11.10 34.00
CA ASN A 69 15.93 9.95 33.17
C ASN A 69 14.96 9.97 31.98
N PRO A 70 15.44 9.78 30.73
CA PRO A 70 14.58 9.77 29.56
C PRO A 70 13.61 8.61 29.61
N GLN A 71 12.41 8.85 29.13
CA GLN A 71 11.47 7.78 28.88
C GLN A 71 11.80 7.15 27.53
N VAL A 72 12.05 5.85 27.50
CA VAL A 72 12.27 5.07 26.28
C VAL A 72 11.05 4.20 26.02
N LEU A 73 10.48 4.31 24.84
CA LEU A 73 9.29 3.60 24.41
C LEU A 73 9.59 2.79 23.14
N ASP A 74 9.23 1.52 23.12
CA ASP A 74 9.26 0.70 21.91
C ASP A 74 8.03 1.05 21.06
N ILE A 75 8.22 1.83 19.99
CA ILE A 75 7.18 2.23 19.05
C ILE A 75 6.84 1.13 18.03
N SER A 76 7.70 0.12 17.88
CA SER A 76 7.48 -1.02 17.01
C SER A 76 6.72 -2.18 17.68
N ARG A 77 6.40 -2.09 18.97
CA ARG A 77 5.75 -3.15 19.75
C ARG A 77 4.40 -3.63 19.17
N VAL A 78 3.70 -2.77 18.41
CA VAL A 78 2.41 -3.08 17.78
C VAL A 78 2.57 -3.89 16.50
N VAL A 79 3.75 -3.82 15.87
CA VAL A 79 4.13 -4.54 14.64
C VAL A 79 5.30 -5.50 14.92
N LYS A 80 5.25 -6.14 16.07
CA LYS A 80 6.28 -7.07 16.51
C LYS A 80 6.62 -8.08 15.43
N GLU A 81 7.92 -8.30 15.19
CA GLU A 81 8.45 -9.25 14.22
C GLU A 81 8.15 -8.91 12.73
N TRP A 82 7.58 -7.74 12.45
CA TRP A 82 7.30 -7.34 11.07
C TRP A 82 8.46 -6.59 10.41
N ILE A 83 9.19 -5.75 11.18
CA ILE A 83 10.31 -4.99 10.63
C ILE A 83 11.51 -5.92 10.44
N SER A 84 12.01 -5.99 9.20
CA SER A 84 13.15 -6.86 8.85
C SER A 84 14.37 -6.64 9.74
N PRO A 85 15.14 -7.68 10.07
CA PRO A 85 16.44 -7.53 10.75
C PRO A 85 17.52 -6.92 9.83
N ASP A 86 17.30 -6.88 8.51
CA ASP A 86 18.25 -6.40 7.52
C ASP A 86 18.17 -4.88 7.27
N ILE A 87 17.54 -4.13 8.19
CA ILE A 87 17.54 -2.67 8.17
C ILE A 87 18.98 -2.17 8.36
N ASP A 88 19.43 -1.23 7.53
CA ASP A 88 20.74 -0.59 7.63
C ASP A 88 20.68 0.95 7.53
N SER A 89 19.49 1.49 7.29
CA SER A 89 19.26 2.92 7.14
C SER A 89 17.97 3.35 7.83
N MET A 90 18.01 4.49 8.50
CA MET A 90 16.87 5.16 9.08
C MET A 90 16.96 6.66 8.80
N ILE A 91 15.88 7.24 8.33
CA ILE A 91 15.74 8.67 8.09
C ILE A 91 14.48 9.20 8.75
N ALA A 92 14.41 10.51 8.96
CA ALA A 92 13.24 11.17 9.52
C ALA A 92 12.88 12.43 8.76
N SER A 93 11.59 12.72 8.70
CA SER A 93 11.05 14.03 8.32
C SER A 93 10.21 14.56 9.48
N PRO A 94 10.80 15.38 10.37
CA PRO A 94 10.07 15.93 11.52
C PRO A 94 8.85 16.75 11.10
N GLN A 95 8.97 17.50 10.02
CA GLN A 95 7.89 18.33 9.47
C GLN A 95 6.68 17.50 9.04
N ASN A 96 6.90 16.31 8.49
CA ASN A 96 5.85 15.40 8.07
C ASN A 96 5.51 14.33 9.12
N SER A 97 6.12 14.40 10.30
CA SER A 97 5.95 13.41 11.38
C SER A 97 6.12 11.98 10.89
N LEU A 98 7.25 11.74 10.21
CA LEU A 98 7.55 10.49 9.52
C LEU A 98 8.95 10.00 9.87
N ILE A 99 9.07 8.69 10.09
CA ILE A 99 10.33 7.95 10.12
C ILE A 99 10.27 6.87 9.04
N ALA A 100 11.33 6.72 8.28
CA ALA A 100 11.45 5.68 7.26
C ALA A 100 12.69 4.83 7.50
N LEU A 101 12.53 3.51 7.36
CA LEU A 101 13.59 2.52 7.52
C LEU A 101 13.66 1.61 6.30
N SER A 102 14.86 1.27 5.88
CA SER A 102 15.09 0.26 4.83
C SER A 102 16.50 -0.32 4.96
N GLY A 103 16.83 -1.25 4.08
CA GLY A 103 18.16 -1.84 3.97
C GLY A 103 18.51 -2.18 2.55
N GLN A 104 19.81 -2.24 2.25
CA GLN A 104 20.33 -2.45 0.88
C GLN A 104 19.95 -3.81 0.28
N SER A 105 19.60 -4.78 1.10
CA SER A 105 19.07 -6.08 0.66
C SER A 105 17.55 -6.10 0.46
N LEU A 106 16.85 -5.03 0.88
CA LEU A 106 15.39 -4.96 0.93
C LEU A 106 14.85 -4.12 -0.24
N ASN A 107 13.73 -4.57 -0.79
CA ASN A 107 12.90 -3.79 -1.71
C ASN A 107 11.70 -3.16 -0.99
N GLU A 108 11.75 -3.03 0.32
CA GLU A 108 10.67 -2.54 1.17
C GLU A 108 11.18 -1.37 2.03
N VAL A 109 10.36 -0.34 2.16
CA VAL A 109 10.58 0.77 3.09
C VAL A 109 9.50 0.72 4.15
N PHE A 110 9.91 0.56 5.40
CA PHE A 110 9.01 0.60 6.56
C PHE A 110 8.86 2.05 7.01
N LEU A 111 7.64 2.51 7.09
CA LEU A 111 7.29 3.89 7.42
C LEU A 111 6.51 3.93 8.72
N TYR A 112 6.95 4.75 9.66
CA TYR A 112 6.21 5.10 10.86
C TYR A 112 5.71 6.53 10.74
N ARG A 113 4.40 6.70 10.73
CA ARG A 113 3.76 8.01 10.71
C ARG A 113 3.02 8.24 12.01
N PHE A 114 3.19 9.44 12.57
CA PHE A 114 2.58 9.79 13.84
C PHE A 114 2.04 11.21 13.81
N TYR A 115 1.10 11.49 14.69
CA TYR A 115 0.61 12.82 14.95
C TYR A 115 0.63 13.07 16.45
N ASN A 116 1.33 14.12 16.84
CA ASN A 116 1.55 14.48 18.25
C ASN A 116 0.94 15.85 18.50
N ASP A 117 0.18 16.00 19.60
CA ASP A 117 -0.38 17.28 20.05
C ASP A 117 0.56 18.08 20.97
N GLY A 118 1.79 17.62 21.16
CA GLY A 118 2.79 18.18 22.07
C GLY A 118 2.90 17.44 23.40
N GLU A 119 1.87 16.71 23.81
CA GLU A 119 1.87 15.90 25.04
C GLU A 119 1.90 14.39 24.79
N LYS A 120 1.16 13.96 23.78
CA LYS A 120 1.01 12.53 23.44
C LYS A 120 0.80 12.32 21.94
N ASN A 121 1.12 11.12 21.49
CA ASN A 121 0.75 10.69 20.14
C ASN A 121 -0.76 10.43 20.08
N LEU A 122 -1.47 11.21 19.26
CA LEU A 122 -2.90 11.03 19.01
C LEU A 122 -3.16 9.95 17.97
N MET A 123 -2.26 9.83 17.01
CA MET A 123 -2.29 8.82 15.95
C MET A 123 -0.89 8.31 15.69
N GLU A 124 -0.77 7.01 15.51
CA GLU A 124 0.46 6.35 15.10
C GLU A 124 0.13 5.15 14.20
N ALA A 125 0.88 5.01 13.13
CA ALA A 125 0.68 3.92 12.17
C ALA A 125 2.01 3.49 11.55
N TRP A 126 2.16 2.18 11.39
CA TRP A 126 3.21 1.57 10.58
C TRP A 126 2.63 1.14 9.24
N VAL A 127 3.33 1.47 8.16
CA VAL A 127 3.01 1.06 6.81
C VAL A 127 4.28 0.63 6.09
N SER A 128 4.16 -0.16 5.04
CA SER A 128 5.29 -0.46 4.16
C SER A 128 5.02 -0.04 2.73
N TRP A 129 6.07 0.42 2.06
CA TRP A 129 6.08 0.69 0.64
C TRP A 129 6.99 -0.30 -0.06
N LEU A 130 6.46 -1.02 -1.04
CA LEU A 130 7.25 -1.88 -1.92
C LEU A 130 7.88 -1.05 -3.03
N MET A 131 9.19 -1.13 -3.16
CA MET A 131 9.97 -0.39 -4.14
C MET A 131 10.27 -1.25 -5.38
N PRO A 132 10.50 -0.65 -6.54
CA PRO A 132 10.80 -1.38 -7.79
C PRO A 132 12.20 -1.99 -7.82
N GLY A 133 12.87 -2.12 -6.71
CA GLY A 133 14.20 -2.70 -6.58
C GLY A 133 14.73 -2.51 -5.17
N ASN A 134 15.90 -3.07 -4.86
CA ASN A 134 16.49 -2.98 -3.53
C ASN A 134 16.89 -1.53 -3.23
N VAL A 135 16.51 -1.04 -2.06
CA VAL A 135 16.73 0.34 -1.63
C VAL A 135 18.19 0.53 -1.23
N GLN A 136 18.92 1.32 -1.96
CA GLN A 136 20.34 1.58 -1.69
C GLN A 136 20.56 2.82 -0.83
N PHE A 137 19.64 3.78 -0.91
CA PHE A 137 19.76 5.04 -0.20
C PHE A 137 18.37 5.66 0.00
N LEU A 138 18.17 6.28 1.15
CA LEU A 138 16.99 7.08 1.49
C LEU A 138 17.43 8.46 1.97
N ALA A 139 16.67 9.48 1.61
CA ALA A 139 16.82 10.84 2.13
C ALA A 139 15.48 11.55 2.16
N THR A 140 15.34 12.53 3.05
CA THR A 140 14.22 13.48 3.07
C THR A 140 14.74 14.88 2.87
N ASP A 141 14.03 15.66 2.09
CA ASP A 141 14.26 17.10 1.92
C ASP A 141 12.91 17.80 1.90
N SER A 142 12.66 18.60 2.92
CA SER A 142 11.38 19.30 3.10
C SER A 142 10.19 18.33 3.07
N ASP A 143 9.31 18.46 2.08
CA ASP A 143 8.11 17.65 1.90
C ASP A 143 8.31 16.48 0.92
N ASP A 144 9.54 16.19 0.56
CA ASP A 144 9.87 15.13 -0.39
C ASP A 144 10.72 14.04 0.28
N MET A 145 10.47 12.79 -0.09
CA MET A 145 11.35 11.66 0.20
C MET A 145 11.98 11.17 -1.09
N TYR A 146 13.28 10.97 -1.04
CA TYR A 146 14.07 10.44 -2.15
C TYR A 146 14.55 9.04 -1.81
N ALA A 147 14.47 8.14 -2.77
CA ALA A 147 15.01 6.80 -2.68
C ALA A 147 15.84 6.48 -3.92
N VAL A 148 17.01 5.87 -3.74
CA VAL A 148 17.75 5.25 -4.81
C VAL A 148 17.55 3.76 -4.72
N THR A 149 17.00 3.16 -5.78
CA THR A 149 16.77 1.72 -5.84
C THR A 149 17.66 1.08 -6.89
N LYS A 150 18.01 -0.18 -6.67
CA LYS A 150 18.83 -0.99 -7.58
C LYS A 150 18.05 -2.21 -8.04
N GLN A 151 17.93 -2.36 -9.36
CA GLN A 151 17.38 -3.54 -10.01
C GLN A 151 18.39 -4.09 -11.01
N GLY A 152 18.96 -5.24 -10.70
CA GLY A 152 20.10 -5.76 -11.44
C GLY A 152 21.31 -4.81 -11.39
N ASN A 153 21.75 -4.32 -12.53
CA ASN A 153 22.85 -3.35 -12.63
C ASN A 153 22.39 -1.89 -12.80
N GLN A 154 21.09 -1.64 -12.69
CA GLN A 154 20.53 -0.31 -12.90
C GLN A 154 20.11 0.34 -11.59
N PHE A 155 20.37 1.63 -11.49
CA PHE A 155 19.97 2.47 -10.38
C PHE A 155 18.88 3.43 -10.83
N THR A 156 17.83 3.55 -10.02
CA THR A 156 16.73 4.48 -10.27
C THR A 156 16.60 5.43 -9.10
N LEU A 157 16.59 6.73 -9.37
CA LEU A 157 16.26 7.76 -8.39
C LEU A 157 14.75 7.98 -8.40
N LEU A 158 14.14 7.76 -7.27
CA LEU A 158 12.72 7.94 -7.03
C LEU A 158 12.48 9.15 -6.12
N LYS A 159 11.39 9.82 -6.33
CA LYS A 159 10.90 10.92 -5.49
C LYS A 159 9.45 10.66 -5.10
N ALA A 160 9.13 10.78 -3.82
CA ALA A 160 7.78 10.71 -3.30
C ALA A 160 7.45 12.01 -2.57
N ALA A 161 6.37 12.69 -2.96
CA ALA A 161 5.86 13.82 -2.21
C ALA A 161 5.15 13.33 -0.94
N LEU A 162 5.56 13.82 0.22
CA LEU A 162 5.00 13.46 1.52
C LEU A 162 3.76 14.31 1.86
N SER A 163 3.65 15.49 1.26
CA SER A 163 2.48 16.34 1.30
C SER A 163 1.92 16.52 -0.10
N GLN A 164 0.59 16.43 -0.26
CA GLN A 164 -0.07 16.69 -1.53
C GLN A 164 -0.96 17.92 -1.39
N SER A 165 -0.75 18.91 -2.27
CA SER A 165 -1.64 20.04 -2.37
C SER A 165 -2.79 19.71 -3.35
N PRO A 166 -4.05 19.95 -2.98
CA PRO A 166 -5.19 19.82 -3.90
C PRO A 166 -5.07 20.71 -5.14
N GLU A 167 -4.32 21.81 -5.05
CA GLU A 167 -4.08 22.74 -6.16
C GLU A 167 -3.21 22.13 -7.27
N GLN A 168 -2.43 21.10 -6.95
CA GLN A 168 -1.59 20.37 -7.91
C GLN A 168 -2.33 19.19 -8.54
N ALA A 169 -3.62 19.07 -8.32
CA ALA A 169 -4.40 17.97 -8.84
C ALA A 169 -4.44 17.96 -10.38
N ILE A 170 -4.29 16.77 -10.93
CA ILE A 170 -4.03 16.53 -12.35
C ILE A 170 -5.31 16.12 -13.07
N ILE A 171 -6.20 15.39 -12.39
CA ILE A 171 -7.48 14.96 -12.94
C ILE A 171 -8.59 15.84 -12.38
N VAL A 172 -9.47 16.25 -13.26
CA VAL A 172 -10.70 16.96 -12.90
C VAL A 172 -11.87 16.15 -13.38
N ASN A 173 -12.81 15.83 -12.51
CA ASN A 173 -14.03 15.13 -12.87
C ASN A 173 -15.10 16.09 -13.43
N ASN A 174 -16.25 15.55 -13.86
CA ASN A 174 -17.36 16.32 -14.41
C ASN A 174 -17.97 17.33 -13.43
N GLU A 175 -17.76 17.14 -12.14
CA GLU A 175 -18.25 18.01 -11.07
C GLU A 175 -17.24 19.11 -10.68
N GLY A 176 -16.08 19.13 -11.35
CA GLY A 176 -15.00 20.08 -11.09
C GLY A 176 -14.11 19.72 -9.91
N GLU A 177 -14.27 18.55 -9.34
CA GLU A 177 -13.41 18.06 -8.27
C GLU A 177 -12.03 17.66 -8.79
N LYS A 178 -10.99 18.09 -8.07
CA LYS A 178 -9.59 17.89 -8.46
C LYS A 178 -8.98 16.74 -7.66
N VAL A 179 -8.32 15.82 -8.37
CA VAL A 179 -7.70 14.63 -7.78
C VAL A 179 -6.32 14.39 -8.34
N ASN A 180 -5.38 14.01 -7.48
CA ASN A 180 -4.11 13.48 -7.90
C ASN A 180 -4.22 11.97 -8.06
N PRO A 181 -3.81 11.41 -9.21
CA PRO A 181 -3.74 9.98 -9.37
C PRO A 181 -2.64 9.41 -8.47
N ALA A 182 -2.98 8.37 -7.75
CA ALA A 182 -2.01 7.60 -7.00
C ALA A 182 -1.42 6.52 -7.92
N VAL A 183 -0.26 6.81 -8.49
CA VAL A 183 0.42 5.99 -9.50
C VAL A 183 1.88 5.84 -9.11
N ASP A 184 2.37 4.61 -9.10
CA ASP A 184 3.78 4.32 -8.87
C ASP A 184 4.62 4.60 -10.12
N LEU A 185 5.88 5.00 -9.92
CA LEU A 185 6.80 5.38 -10.99
C LEU A 185 6.17 6.42 -11.94
N TYR A 186 5.38 7.30 -11.38
CA TYR A 186 4.68 8.37 -12.06
C TYR A 186 5.64 9.23 -12.89
N LYS A 187 5.30 9.41 -14.16
CA LYS A 187 5.98 10.35 -15.02
C LYS A 187 5.01 10.98 -16.02
N ASN A 188 5.04 12.31 -16.04
CA ASN A 188 4.42 13.07 -17.11
C ASN A 188 5.32 12.98 -18.33
N ILE A 189 4.84 12.44 -19.44
CA ILE A 189 5.65 12.22 -20.65
C ILE A 189 5.61 13.44 -21.57
N ALA A 190 6.74 13.69 -22.23
CA ALA A 190 6.84 14.76 -23.22
C ALA A 190 5.98 14.44 -24.45
N SER A 191 5.48 15.48 -25.13
CA SER A 191 4.71 15.33 -26.38
C SER A 191 5.47 14.53 -27.46
N THR A 192 6.80 14.65 -27.49
CA THR A 192 7.67 13.90 -28.42
C THR A 192 7.70 12.40 -28.13
N ALA A 193 7.34 11.99 -26.93
CA ALA A 193 7.24 10.59 -26.53
C ALA A 193 5.83 10.01 -26.72
N VAL A 194 4.88 10.80 -27.23
CA VAL A 194 3.52 10.37 -27.61
C VAL A 194 3.46 10.32 -29.14
N VAL A 195 3.37 9.13 -29.71
CA VAL A 195 3.45 8.93 -31.17
C VAL A 195 2.22 8.15 -31.64
N TYR A 196 1.51 8.70 -32.62
CA TYR A 196 0.40 8.02 -33.25
C TYR A 196 0.85 7.05 -34.34
N ASP A 197 0.48 5.80 -34.20
CA ASP A 197 0.67 4.73 -35.19
C ASP A 197 -0.63 4.59 -36.01
N SER A 198 -0.67 5.30 -37.14
CA SER A 198 -1.85 5.31 -38.03
C SER A 198 -2.15 3.97 -38.67
N THR A 199 -1.14 3.10 -38.84
CA THR A 199 -1.32 1.77 -39.42
C THR A 199 -2.16 0.86 -38.54
N ASN A 200 -1.93 0.96 -37.22
CA ASN A 200 -2.63 0.14 -36.24
C ASN A 200 -3.70 0.92 -35.46
N ASN A 201 -3.97 2.18 -35.83
CA ASN A 201 -4.92 3.08 -35.16
C ASN A 201 -4.73 3.10 -33.61
N ARG A 202 -3.54 3.44 -33.17
CA ARG A 202 -3.19 3.45 -31.74
C ARG A 202 -2.18 4.53 -31.42
N THR A 203 -2.21 5.03 -30.20
CA THR A 203 -1.17 5.93 -29.68
C THR A 203 -0.16 5.15 -28.85
N LYS A 204 1.12 5.32 -29.15
CA LYS A 204 2.26 4.79 -28.39
C LYS A 204 2.73 5.85 -27.41
N CYS A 205 2.80 5.52 -26.13
CA CYS A 205 3.34 6.36 -25.07
C CYS A 205 4.65 5.76 -24.58
N TYR A 206 5.78 6.31 -25.03
CA TYR A 206 7.11 5.80 -24.69
C TYR A 206 7.46 6.17 -23.25
N ILE A 207 7.86 5.18 -22.45
CA ILE A 207 8.23 5.39 -21.04
C ILE A 207 9.70 5.85 -20.96
N PRO A 208 10.00 6.87 -20.13
CA PRO A 208 11.36 7.42 -20.02
C PRO A 208 12.26 6.67 -19.03
N TYR A 209 11.86 5.48 -18.60
CA TYR A 209 12.57 4.63 -17.64
C TYR A 209 12.40 3.15 -18.01
N ASN A 210 13.13 2.28 -17.32
CA ASN A 210 13.01 0.84 -17.57
C ASN A 210 11.67 0.29 -17.08
N ASP A 211 11.03 -0.52 -17.92
CA ASP A 211 9.74 -1.12 -17.61
C ASP A 211 9.82 -2.08 -16.41
N ALA A 212 8.95 -1.87 -15.45
CA ALA A 212 8.73 -2.78 -14.34
C ALA A 212 7.72 -3.86 -14.75
N THR A 213 8.20 -4.90 -15.46
CA THR A 213 7.38 -5.94 -16.08
C THR A 213 6.50 -6.71 -15.09
N SER A 214 6.87 -6.76 -13.81
CA SER A 214 6.09 -7.40 -12.74
C SER A 214 4.90 -6.57 -12.26
N LEU A 215 4.85 -5.26 -12.59
CA LEU A 215 3.79 -4.36 -12.18
C LEU A 215 2.76 -4.18 -13.30
N THR A 216 1.52 -3.86 -12.94
CA THR A 216 0.45 -3.55 -13.91
C THR A 216 0.58 -2.11 -14.39
N PRO A 217 0.82 -1.84 -15.68
CA PRO A 217 0.96 -0.48 -16.18
C PRO A 217 -0.38 0.25 -16.17
N ILE A 218 -0.30 1.57 -16.07
CA ILE A 218 -1.44 2.46 -16.20
C ILE A 218 -1.05 3.72 -16.95
N ILE A 219 -1.95 4.21 -17.79
CA ILE A 219 -1.89 5.54 -18.39
C ILE A 219 -3.02 6.36 -17.80
N VAL A 220 -2.72 7.57 -17.43
CA VAL A 220 -3.68 8.59 -17.03
C VAL A 220 -3.59 9.73 -18.01
N VAL A 221 -4.70 10.06 -18.65
CA VAL A 221 -4.84 11.21 -19.52
C VAL A 221 -5.61 12.28 -18.76
N LYS A 222 -5.05 13.48 -18.65
CA LYS A 222 -5.69 14.60 -17.97
C LYS A 222 -6.90 15.08 -18.76
N GLY A 223 -7.89 15.60 -18.05
CA GLY A 223 -8.98 16.34 -18.66
C GLY A 223 -8.56 17.75 -19.09
N ASP A 224 -9.32 18.37 -19.95
CA ASP A 224 -9.15 19.74 -20.36
C ASP A 224 -10.00 20.69 -19.48
N THR A 225 -9.31 21.68 -18.87
CA THR A 225 -9.91 22.73 -18.04
C THR A 225 -9.55 24.11 -18.58
N SER A 226 -9.52 24.28 -19.89
CA SER A 226 -9.14 25.56 -20.49
C SER A 226 -10.04 26.71 -20.05
N GLY A 227 -9.42 27.79 -19.55
CA GLY A 227 -10.13 28.96 -19.06
C GLY A 227 -10.88 28.80 -17.74
N GLY A 228 -10.63 27.75 -16.96
CA GLY A 228 -11.32 27.48 -15.68
C GLY A 228 -12.71 26.86 -15.85
N THR A 229 -13.11 26.52 -17.10
CA THR A 229 -14.34 25.82 -17.41
C THR A 229 -13.99 24.39 -17.80
N PHE A 230 -14.72 23.42 -17.29
CA PHE A 230 -14.59 22.03 -17.69
C PHE A 230 -14.94 21.88 -19.17
N VAL A 231 -14.03 21.28 -19.95
CA VAL A 231 -14.20 20.98 -21.37
C VAL A 231 -14.35 19.49 -21.61
N GLU A 232 -13.46 18.68 -21.01
CA GLU A 232 -13.47 17.23 -21.14
C GLU A 232 -12.91 16.55 -19.90
N SER A 233 -13.50 15.41 -19.49
CA SER A 233 -12.98 14.61 -18.37
C SER A 233 -11.74 13.82 -18.79
N GLY A 234 -10.78 13.71 -17.87
CA GLY A 234 -9.68 12.79 -18.01
C GLY A 234 -10.14 11.33 -17.98
N PHE A 235 -9.28 10.43 -18.41
CA PHE A 235 -9.55 9.00 -18.34
C PHE A 235 -8.32 8.21 -17.94
N THR A 236 -8.52 6.98 -17.50
CA THR A 236 -7.46 6.05 -17.20
C THR A 236 -7.61 4.79 -18.04
N ILE A 237 -6.48 4.19 -18.40
CA ILE A 237 -6.47 2.94 -19.15
C ILE A 237 -5.36 2.03 -18.61
N THR A 238 -5.65 0.73 -18.54
CA THR A 238 -4.62 -0.31 -18.35
C THR A 238 -4.12 -0.72 -19.74
N PRO A 239 -2.93 -0.26 -20.15
CA PRO A 239 -2.46 -0.43 -21.51
C PRO A 239 -1.80 -1.79 -21.74
N GLU A 240 -1.71 -2.19 -22.99
CA GLU A 240 -0.79 -3.22 -23.42
C GLU A 240 0.63 -2.66 -23.57
N ARG A 241 1.64 -3.51 -23.37
CA ARG A 241 3.05 -3.20 -23.56
C ARG A 241 3.46 -3.48 -25.00
N GLY A 242 4.32 -2.64 -25.53
CA GLY A 242 5.02 -2.87 -26.77
C GLY A 242 6.48 -2.45 -26.67
N SER A 243 7.30 -2.87 -27.63
CA SER A 243 8.69 -2.45 -27.73
C SER A 243 9.02 -2.05 -29.17
N ASP A 244 9.89 -1.06 -29.31
CA ASP A 244 10.33 -0.54 -30.58
C ASP A 244 11.85 -0.28 -30.56
N THR A 245 12.54 -0.55 -31.67
CA THR A 245 13.96 -0.28 -31.82
C THR A 245 14.27 1.13 -32.35
N ASN A 246 13.22 1.85 -32.77
CA ASN A 246 13.30 3.19 -33.37
C ASN A 246 12.45 4.20 -32.58
N GLY A 247 12.45 4.09 -31.26
CA GLY A 247 11.73 5.02 -30.39
C GLY A 247 12.32 6.44 -30.41
N PRO A 248 11.57 7.45 -29.93
CA PRO A 248 11.98 8.86 -30.05
C PRO A 248 13.15 9.25 -29.16
N ASN A 249 13.53 8.47 -28.15
CA ASN A 249 14.50 8.89 -27.14
C ASN A 249 15.86 8.19 -27.26
N SER A 250 15.98 7.11 -28.01
CA SER A 250 17.26 6.35 -28.04
C SER A 250 17.37 5.45 -29.27
N PRO A 251 18.61 5.11 -29.71
CA PRO A 251 18.85 4.04 -30.66
C PRO A 251 18.66 2.63 -30.06
N ALA A 252 18.38 2.51 -28.77
CA ALA A 252 18.10 1.24 -28.09
C ALA A 252 16.61 0.87 -28.16
N THR A 253 16.29 -0.38 -27.84
CA THR A 253 14.91 -0.83 -27.74
C THR A 253 14.20 -0.08 -26.62
N GLU A 254 13.13 0.62 -26.95
CA GLU A 254 12.30 1.36 -26.00
C GLU A 254 10.97 0.66 -25.76
N THR A 255 10.52 0.66 -24.53
CA THR A 255 9.18 0.18 -24.17
C THR A 255 8.18 1.32 -24.28
N PHE A 256 7.01 1.01 -24.80
CA PHE A 256 5.87 1.92 -24.84
C PHE A 256 4.60 1.24 -24.34
N PHE A 257 3.67 2.05 -23.86
CA PHE A 257 2.32 1.66 -23.50
C PHE A 257 1.34 2.08 -24.60
N ILE A 258 0.33 1.25 -24.87
CA ILE A 258 -0.59 1.41 -26.00
C ILE A 258 -1.93 1.96 -25.54
N ILE A 259 -2.37 3.06 -26.17
CA ILE A 259 -3.76 3.53 -26.09
C ILE A 259 -4.42 3.14 -27.43
N PRO A 260 -5.35 2.18 -27.41
CA PRO A 260 -5.99 1.70 -28.63
C PRO A 260 -7.03 2.71 -29.15
N ASN A 261 -7.21 2.74 -30.47
CA ASN A 261 -8.29 3.45 -31.16
C ASN A 261 -8.40 4.96 -30.87
N LYS A 262 -7.29 5.58 -30.50
CA LYS A 262 -7.21 7.03 -30.25
C LYS A 262 -5.97 7.64 -30.85
N ASN A 263 -6.11 8.82 -31.42
CA ASN A 263 -5.01 9.67 -31.82
C ASN A 263 -4.90 10.85 -30.85
N LEU A 264 -3.96 10.75 -29.91
CA LEU A 264 -3.72 11.79 -28.88
C LEU A 264 -2.61 12.78 -29.29
N THR A 265 -2.22 12.85 -30.55
CA THR A 265 -1.24 13.84 -31.01
C THR A 265 -1.95 15.12 -31.41
N ALA A 266 -1.21 16.24 -31.40
CA ALA A 266 -1.75 17.57 -31.73
C ALA A 266 -2.41 17.69 -33.14
N SER A 267 -2.21 16.70 -34.02
CA SER A 267 -2.86 16.63 -35.33
C SER A 267 -4.04 15.66 -35.37
N GLY A 268 -4.45 15.10 -34.20
CA GLY A 268 -5.52 14.12 -34.12
C GLY A 268 -6.92 14.72 -34.14
N GLU A 269 -7.91 13.86 -34.36
CA GLU A 269 -9.33 14.22 -34.29
C GLU A 269 -9.83 14.38 -32.84
N ASP A 270 -9.07 13.85 -31.87
CA ASP A 270 -9.37 13.96 -30.46
C ASP A 270 -8.63 15.20 -29.92
N PRO A 271 -9.33 16.28 -29.53
CA PRO A 271 -8.75 17.59 -29.28
C PRO A 271 -7.96 17.69 -27.97
N LEU A 272 -7.71 16.59 -27.28
CA LEU A 272 -6.78 16.59 -26.16
C LEU A 272 -5.41 17.06 -26.68
N ASN A 273 -5.15 18.34 -26.47
CA ASN A 273 -3.89 19.02 -26.78
C ASN A 273 -2.77 18.56 -25.84
N VAL A 274 -2.27 17.41 -26.06
CA VAL A 274 -1.78 16.47 -25.09
C VAL A 274 -0.29 16.58 -24.85
N ALA A 275 0.32 17.66 -25.24
CA ALA A 275 1.69 17.95 -24.88
C ALA A 275 1.79 18.14 -23.36
N GLY A 276 2.13 17.09 -22.64
CA GLY A 276 2.34 17.10 -21.21
C GLY A 276 1.14 16.63 -20.36
N ASP A 277 0.08 16.17 -20.98
CA ASP A 277 -1.15 15.73 -20.28
C ASP A 277 -1.31 14.22 -20.16
N VAL A 278 -0.33 13.46 -20.63
CA VAL A 278 -0.28 12.00 -20.47
C VAL A 278 0.70 11.61 -19.38
N ILE A 279 0.19 10.90 -18.41
CA ILE A 279 0.98 10.34 -17.31
C ILE A 279 1.05 8.83 -17.52
N VAL A 280 2.25 8.30 -17.40
CA VAL A 280 2.52 6.87 -17.40
C VAL A 280 3.01 6.43 -16.02
N GLY A 281 2.71 5.20 -15.65
CA GLY A 281 3.17 4.61 -14.42
C GLY A 281 2.57 3.23 -14.19
N TYR A 282 2.51 2.83 -12.93
CA TYR A 282 2.02 1.51 -12.54
C TYR A 282 0.98 1.63 -11.44
N LYS A 283 0.04 0.68 -11.44
CA LYS A 283 -0.92 0.53 -10.36
C LYS A 283 -0.21 0.02 -9.11
N TYR A 284 -0.61 0.54 -7.97
CA TYR A 284 -0.24 -0.01 -6.67
C TYR A 284 -1.48 -0.60 -6.00
N ASN A 285 -1.27 -1.43 -4.99
CA ASN A 285 -2.34 -1.97 -4.17
C ASN A 285 -2.33 -1.25 -2.81
N PHE A 286 -3.44 -0.60 -2.49
CA PHE A 286 -3.75 -0.18 -1.13
C PHE A 286 -4.45 -1.33 -0.43
N ASP A 287 -3.91 -1.79 0.66
CA ASP A 287 -4.35 -2.98 1.37
C ASP A 287 -4.23 -2.76 2.88
N VAL A 288 -5.36 -2.68 3.57
CA VAL A 288 -5.41 -2.48 5.02
C VAL A 288 -6.33 -3.50 5.65
N GLU A 289 -5.77 -4.41 6.45
CA GLU A 289 -6.53 -5.31 7.30
C GLU A 289 -6.85 -4.63 8.62
N LEU A 290 -8.15 -4.53 8.96
CA LEU A 290 -8.59 -3.93 10.20
C LEU A 290 -8.38 -4.88 11.38
N PRO A 291 -7.91 -4.39 12.53
CA PRO A 291 -7.74 -5.20 13.71
C PRO A 291 -9.10 -5.67 14.25
N ARG A 292 -9.07 -6.74 15.05
CA ARG A 292 -10.26 -7.21 15.76
C ARG A 292 -10.82 -6.11 16.65
N THR A 293 -12.13 -5.88 16.56
CA THR A 293 -12.84 -4.89 17.36
C THR A 293 -13.15 -5.45 18.75
N PHE A 294 -12.87 -4.66 19.79
CA PHE A 294 -13.17 -4.97 21.18
C PHE A 294 -13.99 -3.85 21.79
N TYR A 295 -14.88 -4.21 22.72
CA TYR A 295 -15.60 -3.24 23.52
C TYR A 295 -14.80 -2.88 24.77
N ARG A 296 -14.71 -1.60 25.07
CA ARG A 296 -14.09 -1.06 26.30
C ARG A 296 -15.15 -0.37 27.12
N PRO A 297 -15.69 -1.03 28.15
CA PRO A 297 -16.56 -0.34 29.09
C PRO A 297 -15.74 0.74 29.81
N ASP A 298 -16.30 1.94 29.92
CA ASP A 298 -15.70 3.10 30.61
C ASP A 298 -14.31 3.55 30.09
N ASN A 299 -13.95 3.23 28.86
CA ASN A 299 -12.69 3.57 28.22
C ASN A 299 -11.40 3.15 28.96
N LYS A 300 -11.49 2.25 29.93
CA LYS A 300 -10.36 1.88 30.80
C LYS A 300 -9.75 0.53 30.45
N ILE A 301 -10.55 -0.50 30.39
CA ILE A 301 -10.07 -1.89 30.20
C ILE A 301 -10.84 -2.55 29.08
N THR A 302 -10.11 -3.20 28.18
CA THR A 302 -10.72 -4.01 27.11
C THR A 302 -11.25 -5.32 27.69
N ASP A 303 -12.53 -5.63 27.46
CA ASP A 303 -13.09 -6.91 27.82
C ASP A 303 -12.83 -7.95 26.74
N PHE A 304 -11.79 -8.77 26.94
CA PHE A 304 -11.42 -9.86 26.02
C PHE A 304 -12.29 -11.11 26.18
N THR A 305 -13.08 -11.19 27.25
CA THR A 305 -13.90 -12.38 27.59
C THR A 305 -15.32 -12.28 27.09
N ALA A 306 -15.79 -11.07 26.83
CA ALA A 306 -17.14 -10.82 26.36
C ALA A 306 -17.34 -11.24 24.91
N SER A 307 -18.57 -11.60 24.58
CA SER A 307 -19.00 -11.81 23.20
C SER A 307 -19.50 -10.50 22.62
N LEU A 308 -18.81 -10.02 21.59
CA LEU A 308 -19.23 -8.86 20.81
C LEU A 308 -19.67 -9.33 19.42
N THR A 309 -20.93 -9.11 19.09
CA THR A 309 -21.49 -9.40 17.76
C THR A 309 -21.70 -8.09 17.03
N ILE A 310 -21.05 -7.93 15.89
CA ILE A 310 -21.19 -6.75 15.04
C ILE A 310 -22.26 -7.02 14.00
N ALA A 311 -23.29 -6.18 13.97
CA ALA A 311 -24.35 -6.23 12.98
C ALA A 311 -23.91 -5.55 11.68
N ARG A 312 -23.29 -4.38 11.78
CA ARG A 312 -22.77 -3.59 10.65
C ARG A 312 -21.63 -2.69 11.07
N MET A 313 -20.78 -2.38 10.11
CA MET A 313 -19.75 -1.34 10.22
C MET A 313 -20.09 -0.19 9.27
N LYS A 314 -19.84 1.03 9.72
CA LYS A 314 -20.04 2.25 8.96
C LYS A 314 -18.69 2.96 8.79
N PHE A 315 -18.41 3.40 7.59
CA PHE A 315 -17.19 4.13 7.24
C PHE A 315 -17.60 5.51 6.73
N ALA A 316 -17.15 6.54 7.39
CA ALA A 316 -17.22 7.91 6.86
C ALA A 316 -16.06 8.08 5.90
N ILE A 317 -16.37 8.26 4.63
CA ILE A 317 -15.42 8.30 3.52
C ILE A 317 -15.28 9.76 3.09
N GLY A 318 -14.03 10.24 3.04
CA GLY A 318 -13.69 11.50 2.40
C GLY A 318 -13.56 11.34 0.89
N LEU A 319 -12.85 12.27 0.25
CA LEU A 319 -12.65 12.24 -1.19
C LEU A 319 -11.95 10.94 -1.61
N SER A 320 -12.70 10.03 -2.18
CA SER A 320 -12.25 8.68 -2.55
C SER A 320 -12.80 8.27 -3.89
N GLY A 321 -11.98 7.56 -4.67
CA GLY A 321 -12.39 6.82 -5.83
C GLY A 321 -12.93 5.44 -5.47
N MET A 322 -12.68 4.47 -6.34
CA MET A 322 -13.11 3.08 -6.13
C MET A 322 -12.41 2.48 -4.91
N MET A 323 -13.18 1.88 -4.01
CA MET A 323 -12.69 1.13 -2.87
C MET A 323 -13.53 -0.14 -2.68
N SER A 324 -12.89 -1.24 -2.35
CA SER A 324 -13.54 -2.51 -2.07
C SER A 324 -13.33 -2.91 -0.61
N PHE A 325 -14.34 -3.54 -0.03
CA PHE A 325 -14.25 -4.18 1.27
C PHE A 325 -14.29 -5.69 1.09
N LYS A 326 -13.32 -6.37 1.67
CA LYS A 326 -13.25 -7.83 1.69
C LYS A 326 -13.44 -8.33 3.11
N VAL A 327 -14.14 -9.46 3.27
CA VAL A 327 -14.32 -10.11 4.57
C VAL A 327 -13.77 -11.53 4.53
N LYS A 328 -13.05 -11.90 5.58
CA LYS A 328 -12.63 -13.28 5.86
C LYS A 328 -13.40 -13.80 7.06
N GLN A 329 -14.12 -14.90 6.90
CA GLN A 329 -14.90 -15.52 7.97
C GLN A 329 -14.22 -16.78 8.48
N LYS A 330 -14.04 -16.90 9.80
CA LYS A 330 -13.48 -18.08 10.44
C LYS A 330 -14.47 -19.23 10.36
N GLY A 331 -13.97 -20.43 10.01
CA GLY A 331 -14.78 -21.65 9.93
C GLY A 331 -15.62 -21.76 8.66
N ARG A 332 -15.56 -20.78 7.77
CA ARG A 332 -16.00 -20.98 6.40
C ARG A 332 -14.86 -21.67 5.67
N HIS A 333 -15.05 -22.93 5.33
CA HIS A 333 -14.09 -23.63 4.49
C HIS A 333 -14.07 -22.93 3.13
N PRO A 334 -12.89 -22.72 2.53
CA PRO A 334 -12.84 -22.24 1.16
C PRO A 334 -13.70 -23.19 0.33
N TYR A 335 -14.66 -22.61 -0.41
CA TYR A 335 -15.38 -23.39 -1.41
C TYR A 335 -14.34 -23.85 -2.42
N GLY A 336 -14.20 -25.14 -2.56
CA GLY A 336 -13.17 -25.69 -3.39
C GLY A 336 -13.49 -27.10 -3.84
N VAL A 337 -12.90 -27.47 -4.96
CA VAL A 337 -13.02 -28.78 -5.56
C VAL A 337 -11.65 -29.42 -5.57
N GLU A 338 -11.58 -30.69 -5.28
CA GLU A 338 -10.35 -31.47 -5.31
C GLU A 338 -10.43 -32.55 -6.39
N PHE A 339 -9.37 -32.65 -7.16
CA PHE A 339 -9.19 -33.70 -8.19
C PHE A 339 -7.87 -34.44 -7.99
N THR A 340 -7.77 -35.61 -8.57
CA THR A 340 -6.53 -36.38 -8.63
C THR A 340 -6.04 -36.41 -10.06
N GLY A 341 -4.79 -36.02 -10.28
CA GLY A 341 -4.13 -36.10 -11.58
C GLY A 341 -3.92 -37.55 -12.01
N ASP A 342 -4.02 -37.82 -13.30
CA ASP A 342 -3.77 -39.10 -13.92
C ASP A 342 -2.55 -39.09 -14.86
N GLY A 343 -1.83 -37.96 -14.95
CA GLY A 343 -0.67 -37.77 -15.83
C GLY A 343 -1.03 -37.51 -17.29
N SER A 344 -2.31 -37.52 -17.66
CA SER A 344 -2.76 -37.38 -19.05
C SER A 344 -3.87 -36.31 -19.24
N THR A 345 -4.76 -36.19 -18.28
CA THR A 345 -5.89 -35.27 -18.33
C THR A 345 -5.44 -33.83 -18.05
N THR A 346 -5.75 -32.90 -18.95
CA THR A 346 -5.49 -31.48 -18.80
C THR A 346 -6.74 -30.67 -18.41
N ALA A 347 -7.94 -31.14 -18.75
CA ALA A 347 -9.20 -30.43 -18.52
C ALA A 347 -9.97 -31.01 -17.34
N PHE A 348 -10.26 -30.17 -16.34
CA PHE A 348 -11.01 -30.54 -15.15
C PHE A 348 -12.31 -29.74 -15.07
N THR A 349 -13.43 -30.46 -15.07
CA THR A 349 -14.76 -29.87 -14.97
C THR A 349 -15.33 -30.09 -13.59
N TYR A 350 -15.90 -29.04 -13.00
CA TYR A 350 -16.51 -29.06 -11.68
C TYR A 350 -17.94 -28.52 -11.73
N ASN A 351 -18.68 -28.75 -10.66
CA ASN A 351 -20.03 -28.24 -10.56
C ASN A 351 -19.98 -26.78 -10.02
N LYS A 352 -20.74 -25.88 -10.62
CA LYS A 352 -20.84 -24.48 -10.19
C LYS A 352 -21.26 -24.33 -8.71
N ARG A 353 -21.94 -25.31 -8.13
CA ARG A 353 -22.28 -25.35 -6.69
C ARG A 353 -21.07 -25.51 -5.79
N ASP A 354 -20.04 -26.20 -6.27
CA ASP A 354 -18.86 -26.55 -5.47
C ASP A 354 -17.79 -25.45 -5.51
N LEU A 355 -17.81 -24.67 -6.60
CA LEU A 355 -16.95 -23.51 -6.78
C LEU A 355 -17.72 -22.44 -7.54
N ASP A 356 -18.26 -21.46 -6.83
CA ASP A 356 -18.95 -20.27 -7.37
C ASP A 356 -18.11 -19.02 -7.11
N PHE A 357 -17.82 -18.28 -8.16
CA PHE A 357 -16.99 -17.07 -8.13
C PHE A 357 -17.64 -15.97 -8.99
N VAL A 358 -17.29 -14.74 -8.66
CA VAL A 358 -17.71 -13.56 -9.44
C VAL A 358 -16.69 -13.29 -10.55
N ASP A 359 -15.39 -13.38 -10.23
CA ASP A 359 -14.33 -13.22 -11.21
C ASP A 359 -13.42 -14.47 -11.23
N ARG A 360 -13.00 -14.87 -12.43
CA ARG A 360 -12.07 -16.00 -12.63
C ARG A 360 -10.72 -15.78 -11.97
N SER A 361 -10.31 -14.53 -11.77
CA SER A 361 -9.08 -14.16 -11.06
C SER A 361 -9.09 -14.52 -9.59
N ASP A 362 -10.28 -14.69 -8.98
CA ASP A 362 -10.42 -15.07 -7.58
C ASP A 362 -10.12 -16.55 -7.34
N VAL A 363 -10.15 -17.35 -8.41
CA VAL A 363 -9.90 -18.80 -8.31
C VAL A 363 -8.40 -19.07 -8.22
N LYS A 364 -8.00 -19.70 -7.13
CA LYS A 364 -6.66 -20.22 -6.92
C LYS A 364 -6.58 -21.69 -7.28
N VAL A 365 -5.50 -22.06 -7.93
CA VAL A 365 -5.23 -23.45 -8.30
C VAL A 365 -3.95 -23.90 -7.64
N THR A 366 -3.97 -25.04 -6.96
CA THR A 366 -2.77 -25.67 -6.42
C THR A 366 -2.63 -27.09 -6.90
N VAL A 367 -1.39 -27.51 -7.16
CA VAL A 367 -1.01 -28.88 -7.46
C VAL A 367 -0.03 -29.33 -6.39
N ASN A 368 -0.38 -30.37 -5.63
CA ASN A 368 0.38 -30.84 -4.45
C ASN A 368 0.69 -29.71 -3.45
N GLY A 369 -0.25 -28.75 -3.28
CA GLY A 369 -0.11 -27.62 -2.37
C GLY A 369 0.74 -26.44 -2.90
N VAL A 370 1.31 -26.56 -4.11
CA VAL A 370 2.05 -25.47 -4.77
C VAL A 370 1.11 -24.71 -5.71
N ASN A 371 1.16 -23.38 -5.66
CA ASN A 371 0.36 -22.54 -6.57
C ASN A 371 0.74 -22.82 -8.02
N GLU A 372 -0.29 -23.08 -8.84
CA GLU A 372 -0.16 -23.28 -10.27
C GLU A 372 -0.75 -22.08 -11.01
N THR A 373 -0.04 -21.56 -11.99
CA THR A 373 -0.45 -20.42 -12.81
C THR A 373 -0.61 -20.76 -14.29
N ALA A 374 -0.11 -21.93 -14.71
CA ALA A 374 -0.15 -22.38 -16.11
C ALA A 374 -1.47 -23.07 -16.46
N PHE A 375 -2.58 -22.36 -16.26
CA PHE A 375 -3.92 -22.84 -16.61
C PHE A 375 -4.78 -21.75 -17.25
N THR A 376 -5.86 -22.14 -17.90
CA THR A 376 -6.85 -21.24 -18.48
C THR A 376 -8.27 -21.75 -18.21
N PHE A 377 -9.24 -20.84 -18.26
CA PHE A 377 -10.67 -21.19 -18.20
C PHE A 377 -11.24 -21.33 -19.60
N THR A 378 -11.80 -22.50 -19.92
CA THR A 378 -12.60 -22.66 -21.14
C THR A 378 -14.00 -22.07 -20.94
N ASN A 379 -14.57 -22.27 -19.76
CA ASN A 379 -15.83 -21.70 -19.30
C ASN A 379 -15.79 -21.60 -17.76
N ASP A 380 -16.87 -21.13 -17.12
CA ASP A 380 -16.93 -20.93 -15.67
C ASP A 380 -16.97 -22.23 -14.84
N THR A 381 -16.89 -23.38 -15.47
CA THR A 381 -16.89 -24.68 -14.80
C THR A 381 -15.77 -25.60 -15.25
N THR A 382 -14.89 -25.14 -16.14
CA THR A 382 -13.80 -26.00 -16.68
C THR A 382 -12.48 -25.22 -16.71
N ILE A 383 -11.51 -25.75 -16.00
CA ILE A 383 -10.12 -25.30 -15.97
C ILE A 383 -9.25 -26.25 -16.79
N VAL A 384 -8.39 -25.69 -17.64
CA VAL A 384 -7.49 -26.45 -18.51
C VAL A 384 -6.05 -26.09 -18.19
N PHE A 385 -5.27 -27.06 -17.81
CA PHE A 385 -3.83 -26.91 -17.57
C PHE A 385 -3.04 -26.94 -18.89
N THR A 386 -2.01 -26.17 -18.96
CA THR A 386 -1.07 -26.19 -20.11
C THR A 386 -0.34 -27.53 -20.22
N THR A 387 -0.05 -28.16 -19.09
CA THR A 387 0.57 -29.49 -19.00
C THR A 387 -0.24 -30.37 -18.04
N ALA A 388 -0.49 -31.60 -18.39
CA ALA A 388 -1.26 -32.50 -17.53
C ALA A 388 -0.57 -32.67 -16.16
N PRO A 389 -1.29 -32.48 -15.04
CA PRO A 389 -0.76 -32.73 -13.71
C PRO A 389 -0.34 -34.21 -13.56
N ALA A 390 0.77 -34.44 -12.84
CA ALA A 390 1.34 -35.74 -12.67
C ALA A 390 0.35 -36.78 -12.09
N ASN A 391 0.59 -38.05 -12.34
CA ASN A 391 -0.22 -39.11 -11.77
C ASN A 391 -0.21 -39.04 -10.24
N ASN A 392 -1.39 -39.18 -9.62
CA ASN A 392 -1.64 -39.02 -8.19
C ASN A 392 -1.37 -37.58 -7.62
N ALA A 393 -1.19 -36.58 -8.46
CA ALA A 393 -1.10 -35.19 -7.97
C ALA A 393 -2.45 -34.74 -7.39
N VAL A 394 -2.42 -34.13 -6.23
CA VAL A 394 -3.61 -33.54 -5.61
C VAL A 394 -3.81 -32.15 -6.18
N ILE A 395 -4.90 -31.98 -6.91
CA ILE A 395 -5.27 -30.70 -7.57
C ILE A 395 -6.41 -30.07 -6.79
N LYS A 396 -6.25 -28.83 -6.36
CA LYS A 396 -7.31 -28.09 -5.66
C LYS A 396 -7.63 -26.80 -6.38
N PHE A 397 -8.91 -26.60 -6.66
CA PHE A 397 -9.46 -25.31 -7.09
C PHE A 397 -10.24 -24.73 -5.92
N PHE A 398 -9.92 -23.52 -5.52
CA PHE A 398 -10.59 -22.88 -4.39
C PHE A 398 -10.60 -21.36 -4.57
N ILE A 399 -11.53 -20.70 -3.93
CA ILE A 399 -11.60 -19.24 -3.88
C ILE A 399 -10.76 -18.79 -2.68
N ASP A 400 -10.06 -17.66 -2.84
CA ASP A 400 -9.34 -17.06 -1.74
C ASP A 400 -10.26 -16.88 -0.52
N GLU A 401 -9.67 -16.93 0.66
CA GLU A 401 -10.39 -16.82 1.94
C GLU A 401 -11.09 -15.46 2.14
N TRP A 402 -10.76 -14.47 1.31
CA TRP A 402 -11.32 -13.13 1.33
C TRP A 402 -12.43 -12.99 0.29
N PHE A 403 -13.62 -12.56 0.75
CA PHE A 403 -14.77 -12.32 -0.11
C PHE A 403 -15.02 -10.83 -0.25
N ASP A 404 -15.29 -10.36 -1.47
CA ASP A 404 -15.78 -9.01 -1.69
C ASP A 404 -17.18 -8.87 -1.07
N ILE A 405 -17.32 -7.87 -0.21
CA ILE A 405 -18.61 -7.58 0.42
C ILE A 405 -19.37 -6.60 -0.45
N GLN A 406 -18.69 -5.50 -0.82
CA GLN A 406 -19.29 -4.44 -1.62
C GLN A 406 -18.20 -3.49 -2.15
N PRO A 407 -18.21 -3.14 -3.45
CA PRO A 407 -17.46 -2.00 -3.95
C PRO A 407 -18.15 -0.70 -3.53
N VAL A 408 -17.38 0.34 -3.23
CA VAL A 408 -17.91 1.67 -2.89
C VAL A 408 -18.41 2.41 -4.13
N VAL A 409 -17.86 2.07 -5.27
CA VAL A 409 -18.20 2.66 -6.57
C VAL A 409 -18.47 1.56 -7.58
N ASP A 410 -19.51 1.75 -8.40
CA ASP A 410 -19.83 0.82 -9.48
C ASP A 410 -18.71 0.83 -10.54
N ALA A 411 -18.19 -0.35 -10.84
CA ALA A 411 -17.20 -0.54 -11.89
C ALA A 411 -17.66 -0.05 -13.28
N ASN A 412 -18.97 -0.04 -13.52
CA ASN A 412 -19.53 0.45 -14.78
C ASN A 412 -19.39 1.97 -14.95
N GLN A 413 -19.46 2.74 -13.88
CA GLN A 413 -19.21 4.18 -13.92
C GLN A 413 -17.74 4.47 -14.26
N TYR A 414 -16.82 3.63 -13.77
CA TYR A 414 -15.41 3.73 -14.05
C TYR A 414 -15.06 3.44 -15.52
N LEU A 415 -15.78 2.52 -16.14
CA LEU A 415 -15.61 2.16 -17.56
C LEU A 415 -16.12 3.25 -18.52
N ALA A 416 -17.01 4.12 -18.06
CA ALA A 416 -17.57 5.22 -18.86
C ALA A 416 -16.68 6.46 -18.95
N ASN A 417 -15.40 6.37 -18.53
CA ASN A 417 -14.43 7.47 -18.44
C ASN A 417 -14.85 8.61 -17.49
N ASP A 418 -15.89 8.42 -16.74
CA ASP A 418 -16.25 9.31 -15.65
C ASP A 418 -15.47 8.89 -14.39
N VAL A 419 -14.88 9.84 -13.67
CA VAL A 419 -14.16 9.59 -12.44
C VAL A 419 -15.13 9.74 -11.29
N PRO A 420 -15.73 8.65 -10.79
CA PRO A 420 -16.65 8.75 -9.69
C PRO A 420 -15.87 8.96 -8.40
N LEU A 421 -16.01 10.11 -7.82
CA LEU A 421 -15.44 10.47 -6.54
C LEU A 421 -16.58 10.54 -5.52
N ASN A 422 -16.39 9.86 -4.40
CA ASN A 422 -17.27 9.99 -3.25
C ASN A 422 -16.66 10.97 -2.26
N ASN A 423 -17.44 11.94 -1.83
CA ASN A 423 -17.04 12.90 -0.81
C ASN A 423 -18.11 12.94 0.28
N ASP A 424 -17.66 12.94 1.56
CA ASP A 424 -18.51 13.01 2.75
C ASP A 424 -19.68 12.00 2.79
N THR A 425 -19.44 10.79 2.32
CA THR A 425 -20.44 9.72 2.28
C THR A 425 -20.21 8.73 3.42
N VAL A 426 -21.30 8.24 4.03
CA VAL A 426 -21.25 7.16 5.01
C VAL A 426 -21.61 5.84 4.34
N PHE A 427 -20.65 4.94 4.31
CA PHE A 427 -20.77 3.62 3.73
C PHE A 427 -21.07 2.58 4.78
N THR A 428 -22.10 1.75 4.59
CA THR A 428 -22.51 0.75 5.59
C THR A 428 -22.34 -0.66 5.07
N ILE A 429 -21.57 -1.47 5.80
CA ILE A 429 -21.29 -2.86 5.47
C ILE A 429 -22.00 -3.78 6.46
N PRO A 430 -22.92 -4.64 6.02
CA PRO A 430 -23.54 -5.64 6.87
C PRO A 430 -22.55 -6.77 7.18
N ILE A 431 -22.44 -7.18 8.44
CA ILE A 431 -21.50 -8.21 8.90
C ILE A 431 -22.21 -9.37 9.57
N HIS A 432 -23.04 -9.09 10.59
CA HIS A 432 -23.81 -10.06 11.36
C HIS A 432 -22.98 -11.22 11.92
N GLN A 433 -21.77 -10.93 12.43
CA GLN A 433 -20.83 -11.91 12.94
C GLN A 433 -20.25 -11.50 14.29
N ARG A 434 -19.78 -12.49 15.07
CA ARG A 434 -18.96 -12.23 16.25
C ARG A 434 -17.58 -11.73 15.84
N THR A 435 -17.02 -10.79 16.59
CA THR A 435 -15.70 -10.20 16.30
C THR A 435 -14.56 -11.22 16.23
N GLU A 436 -14.73 -12.39 16.83
CA GLU A 436 -13.74 -13.48 16.78
C GLU A 436 -13.75 -14.25 15.45
N ASN A 437 -14.84 -14.12 14.68
CA ASN A 437 -15.13 -14.97 13.54
C ASN A 437 -14.94 -14.27 12.20
N PHE A 438 -14.55 -12.98 12.18
CA PHE A 438 -14.32 -12.28 10.94
C PHE A 438 -13.14 -11.32 11.03
N ARG A 439 -12.59 -10.99 9.88
CA ARG A 439 -11.65 -9.89 9.64
C ARG A 439 -12.13 -9.11 8.44
N ILE A 440 -11.87 -7.83 8.41
CA ILE A 440 -12.20 -6.94 7.30
C ILE A 440 -10.93 -6.35 6.75
N LYS A 441 -10.89 -6.27 5.43
CA LYS A 441 -9.81 -5.68 4.67
C LYS A 441 -10.39 -4.61 3.76
N MET A 442 -9.76 -3.45 3.72
CA MET A 442 -9.99 -2.43 2.71
C MET A 442 -8.97 -2.61 1.60
N PHE A 443 -9.42 -2.55 0.36
CA PHE A 443 -8.58 -2.76 -0.80
C PHE A 443 -8.90 -1.74 -1.89
N ASN A 444 -7.85 -1.19 -2.51
CA ASN A 444 -7.96 -0.38 -3.72
C ASN A 444 -6.75 -0.62 -4.62
N ASN A 445 -7.00 -0.87 -5.90
CA ASN A 445 -5.98 -0.95 -6.95
C ASN A 445 -6.25 0.06 -8.09
N SER A 446 -7.12 1.02 -7.85
CA SER A 446 -7.38 2.11 -8.79
C SER A 446 -6.38 3.25 -8.59
N PRO A 447 -6.16 4.11 -9.59
CA PRO A 447 -5.25 5.26 -9.45
C PRO A 447 -5.86 6.41 -8.63
N PHE A 448 -7.02 6.22 -8.03
CA PHE A 448 -7.70 7.27 -7.26
C PHE A 448 -7.42 7.16 -5.76
N PRO A 449 -7.48 8.29 -5.05
CA PRO A 449 -7.22 8.30 -3.62
C PRO A 449 -8.27 7.51 -2.84
N VAL A 450 -7.89 7.09 -1.64
CA VAL A 450 -8.76 6.51 -0.63
C VAL A 450 -8.61 7.31 0.65
N ALA A 451 -9.72 7.84 1.16
CA ALA A 451 -9.77 8.56 2.43
C ALA A 451 -10.88 8.00 3.33
N VAL A 452 -10.51 7.48 4.49
CA VAL A 452 -11.45 7.05 5.52
C VAL A 452 -11.28 7.97 6.73
N ASN A 453 -12.28 8.81 6.97
CA ASN A 453 -12.25 9.81 8.03
C ASN A 453 -12.61 9.23 9.39
N ALA A 454 -13.55 8.28 9.43
CA ALA A 454 -13.97 7.63 10.66
C ALA A 454 -14.55 6.25 10.38
N MET A 455 -14.48 5.40 11.40
CA MET A 455 -15.11 4.09 11.40
C MET A 455 -15.99 3.96 12.64
N MET A 456 -17.21 3.45 12.44
CA MET A 456 -18.17 3.17 13.50
C MET A 456 -18.72 1.76 13.32
N TRP A 457 -19.05 1.10 14.41
CA TRP A 457 -19.72 -0.19 14.35
C TRP A 457 -20.99 -0.18 15.20
N GLU A 458 -21.96 -0.97 14.80
CA GLU A 458 -23.20 -1.22 15.54
C GLU A 458 -23.30 -2.72 15.84
N GLY A 459 -23.63 -3.06 17.06
CA GLY A 459 -23.67 -4.46 17.46
C GLY A 459 -24.20 -4.67 18.87
N GLN A 460 -24.10 -5.91 19.32
CA GLN A 460 -24.54 -6.34 20.63
C GLN A 460 -23.35 -6.82 21.45
N TYR A 461 -23.25 -6.29 22.65
CA TYR A 461 -22.28 -6.68 23.65
C TYR A 461 -22.96 -7.60 24.67
N ALA A 462 -22.37 -8.77 24.91
CA ALA A 462 -22.81 -9.70 25.94
C ALA A 462 -21.64 -10.00 26.89
N PRO A 463 -21.64 -9.44 28.11
CA PRO A 463 -20.63 -9.75 29.12
C PRO A 463 -20.72 -11.22 29.53
N ARG A 464 -19.59 -11.88 29.69
CA ARG A 464 -19.58 -13.23 30.29
C ARG A 464 -19.78 -13.13 31.77
N PHE A 465 -20.93 -13.54 32.24
CA PHE A 465 -21.15 -13.79 33.68
C PHE A 465 -20.58 -15.16 34.03
N TYR A 466 -19.47 -15.18 34.75
CA TYR A 466 -19.05 -16.39 35.44
C TYR A 466 -20.04 -16.58 36.61
N LYS A 467 -20.95 -17.55 36.51
CA LYS A 467 -21.60 -18.10 37.72
C LYS A 467 -20.46 -18.68 38.55
N ARG A 468 -20.05 -17.98 39.62
CA ARG A 468 -19.33 -18.61 40.69
C ARG A 468 -20.26 -19.71 41.22
N SER A 469 -19.97 -20.98 40.96
CA SER A 469 -20.54 -22.06 41.76
C SER A 469 -19.97 -21.90 43.16
N ILE A 470 -20.75 -21.34 44.05
CA ILE A 470 -20.48 -21.41 45.48
C ILE A 470 -20.80 -22.87 45.84
N SER A 471 -19.75 -23.66 46.02
CA SER A 471 -19.83 -24.95 46.72
C SER A 471 -19.80 -24.72 48.20
#